data_77af02bb4d4782bb29207b25ace221dc
#
_entry.id   77af02bb4d4782bb29207b25ace221dc
#
_cell.length_a   1.000
_cell.length_b   1.000
_cell.length_c   1.000
_cell.angle_alpha   90.00
_cell.angle_beta   90.00
_cell.angle_gamma   90.00
#
_symmetry.space_group_name_H-M   'P 1'
#
loop_
_entity.id
_entity.type
_entity.pdbx_description
1 polymer ?
#
loop_
_entity_poly.entity_id
_entity_poly.type
_entity_poly.pdbx_seq_one_letter_code
_entity_poly.pdbx_strand_id
1 'polypeptide(L)'
;MTGETAISARALTRRFGAFTAVDRVTFDVARGEIFGYLGANGAGKSTTIRMLTGLVAPTSGEATVAGHDVGADPHAVKSSIGYMSQKFSLYLDLPVAENLLFFGGAYGLSGKALRDRTAEVLELTGLAALGDATTGELPGGTRQRLALACAILHRPDVVFLDEPTAGVDPVARRTFWRLIRELAARGTTVSVTTHYLDEAENCRRIGLMVDGRLVALDTPAALKRTWVPDRVLVARGLDLAGAAGALQGREGVRGVAPFGAGLHLRVDPARWTAAQVAEALGEGGAREVRVEQAEPSLEDVFLAVVERGARREEVAP
;
A
#
# COMPACT_ATOMS: atom_id res chain seq x y z
N MET A 1 -9.68 20.28 12.13
CA MET A 1 -10.23 19.31 13.08
C MET A 1 -9.17 18.23 13.24
N THR A 2 -8.45 18.24 14.35
CA THR A 2 -7.47 17.19 14.71
C THR A 2 -8.31 15.97 15.13
N GLY A 3 -8.51 15.02 14.20
CA GLY A 3 -9.19 13.76 14.50
C GLY A 3 -8.38 12.98 15.54
N GLU A 4 -9.07 12.21 16.38
CA GLU A 4 -8.46 11.30 17.34
C GLU A 4 -7.48 10.36 16.62
N THR A 5 -6.27 10.19 17.17
CA THR A 5 -5.21 9.37 16.56
C THR A 5 -5.48 7.90 16.84
N ALA A 6 -5.53 7.08 15.80
CA ALA A 6 -5.72 5.63 15.91
C ALA A 6 -4.39 4.87 15.95
N ILE A 7 -3.37 5.37 15.23
CA ILE A 7 -2.02 4.80 15.22
C ILE A 7 -1.04 5.96 15.38
N SER A 8 -0.09 5.84 16.31
CA SER A 8 1.04 6.75 16.46
C SER A 8 2.32 5.96 16.54
N ALA A 9 3.35 6.38 15.81
CA ALA A 9 4.70 5.85 15.87
C ALA A 9 5.70 6.99 16.03
N ARG A 10 6.67 6.84 16.93
CA ARG A 10 7.70 7.84 17.23
C ARG A 10 9.07 7.19 17.22
N ALA A 11 9.88 7.57 16.22
CA ALA A 11 11.24 7.06 16.02
C ALA A 11 11.32 5.52 16.06
N LEU A 12 10.27 4.84 15.57
CA LEU A 12 10.13 3.40 15.64
C LEU A 12 11.24 2.72 14.86
N THR A 13 12.01 1.85 15.52
CA THR A 13 13.21 1.23 14.94
C THR A 13 13.21 -0.27 15.20
N ARG A 14 13.61 -1.05 14.19
CA ARG A 14 13.86 -2.49 14.33
C ARG A 14 15.17 -2.90 13.69
N ARG A 15 16.00 -3.56 14.51
CA ARG A 15 17.26 -4.18 14.08
C ARG A 15 17.21 -5.70 14.23
N PHE A 16 17.84 -6.40 13.31
CA PHE A 16 18.08 -7.84 13.37
C PHE A 16 19.60 -8.05 13.26
N GLY A 17 20.27 -8.19 14.39
CA GLY A 17 21.73 -8.16 14.43
C GLY A 17 22.26 -6.81 13.92
N ALA A 18 23.14 -6.85 12.92
CA ALA A 18 23.69 -5.65 12.28
C ALA A 18 22.73 -4.98 11.27
N PHE A 19 21.69 -5.69 10.82
CA PHE A 19 20.76 -5.18 9.82
C PHE A 19 19.66 -4.34 10.46
N THR A 20 19.46 -3.10 9.98
CA THR A 20 18.38 -2.23 10.39
C THR A 20 17.24 -2.32 9.38
N ALA A 21 16.18 -3.03 9.73
CA ALA A 21 15.02 -3.24 8.86
C ALA A 21 14.05 -2.04 8.86
N VAL A 22 14.00 -1.30 9.97
CA VAL A 22 13.20 -0.06 10.12
C VAL A 22 14.02 0.92 10.94
N ASP A 23 14.21 2.15 10.43
CA ASP A 23 15.05 3.18 11.03
C ASP A 23 14.24 4.45 11.34
N ARG A 24 13.95 4.67 12.62
CA ARG A 24 13.34 5.88 13.21
C ARG A 24 12.08 6.37 12.50
N VAL A 25 11.20 5.48 12.12
CA VAL A 25 9.93 5.80 11.44
C VAL A 25 9.00 6.55 12.40
N THR A 26 8.50 7.71 11.96
CA THR A 26 7.58 8.57 12.73
C THR A 26 6.39 8.97 11.88
N PHE A 27 5.17 8.68 12.34
CA PHE A 27 3.92 9.08 11.68
C PHE A 27 2.72 8.88 12.62
N ASP A 28 1.61 9.49 12.23
CA ASP A 28 0.29 9.33 12.87
C ASP A 28 -0.76 8.95 11.82
N VAL A 29 -1.76 8.15 12.21
CA VAL A 29 -2.94 7.83 11.41
C VAL A 29 -4.19 8.23 12.20
N ALA A 30 -5.06 9.00 11.58
CA ALA A 30 -6.31 9.42 12.20
C ALA A 30 -7.35 8.29 12.21
N ARG A 31 -8.31 8.33 13.16
CA ARG A 31 -9.45 7.39 13.16
C ARG A 31 -10.23 7.45 11.84
N GLY A 32 -10.62 6.27 11.33
CA GLY A 32 -11.36 6.13 10.08
C GLY A 32 -10.56 6.47 8.82
N GLU A 33 -9.25 6.67 8.95
CA GLU A 33 -8.37 6.90 7.80
C GLU A 33 -7.99 5.59 7.11
N ILE A 34 -7.94 5.61 5.77
CA ILE A 34 -7.24 4.59 4.98
C ILE A 34 -5.83 5.10 4.74
N PHE A 35 -4.86 4.47 5.38
CA PHE A 35 -3.44 4.82 5.32
C PHE A 35 -2.65 3.76 4.55
N GLY A 36 -1.90 4.19 3.52
CA GLY A 36 -1.09 3.31 2.69
C GLY A 36 0.39 3.33 3.07
N TYR A 37 1.00 2.16 3.20
CA TYR A 37 2.44 2.00 3.18
C TYR A 37 2.88 1.53 1.80
N LEU A 38 3.63 2.36 1.09
CA LEU A 38 4.13 2.08 -0.25
C LEU A 38 5.65 1.94 -0.22
N GLY A 39 6.21 1.02 -1.01
CA GLY A 39 7.64 0.81 -1.12
C GLY A 39 7.97 -0.54 -1.76
N ALA A 40 9.20 -0.71 -2.23
CA ALA A 40 9.68 -1.96 -2.79
C ALA A 40 9.63 -3.12 -1.77
N ASN A 41 9.77 -4.36 -2.26
CA ASN A 41 9.94 -5.50 -1.39
C ASN A 41 11.23 -5.34 -0.57
N GLY A 42 11.17 -5.64 0.73
CA GLY A 42 12.29 -5.43 1.64
C GLY A 42 12.41 -4.02 2.22
N ALA A 43 11.62 -3.03 1.79
CA ALA A 43 11.69 -1.65 2.29
C ALA A 43 11.31 -1.46 3.77
N GLY A 44 10.89 -2.51 4.49
CA GLY A 44 10.55 -2.44 5.92
C GLY A 44 9.04 -2.39 6.23
N LYS A 45 8.15 -2.37 5.22
CA LYS A 45 6.68 -2.26 5.39
C LYS A 45 6.10 -3.30 6.35
N SER A 46 6.26 -4.59 6.03
CA SER A 46 5.73 -5.68 6.86
C SER A 46 6.38 -5.73 8.25
N THR A 47 7.65 -5.34 8.38
CA THR A 47 8.32 -5.23 9.69
C THR A 47 7.69 -4.13 10.53
N THR A 48 7.36 -2.99 9.92
CA THR A 48 6.66 -1.89 10.62
C THR A 48 5.27 -2.34 11.07
N ILE A 49 4.48 -2.98 10.21
CA ILE A 49 3.18 -3.54 10.61
C ILE A 49 3.33 -4.55 11.76
N ARG A 50 4.29 -5.47 11.67
CA ARG A 50 4.50 -6.46 12.75
C ARG A 50 4.89 -5.83 14.08
N MET A 51 5.60 -4.70 14.08
CA MET A 51 5.82 -3.93 15.30
C MET A 51 4.52 -3.33 15.81
N LEU A 52 3.76 -2.63 14.96
CA LEU A 52 2.49 -1.99 15.33
C LEU A 52 1.42 -2.97 15.82
N THR A 53 1.44 -4.21 15.32
CA THR A 53 0.52 -5.28 15.75
C THR A 53 1.01 -6.03 17.00
N GLY A 54 2.14 -5.64 17.59
CA GLY A 54 2.72 -6.32 18.75
C GLY A 54 3.24 -7.74 18.46
N LEU A 55 3.47 -8.10 17.20
CA LEU A 55 4.06 -9.39 16.80
C LEU A 55 5.60 -9.38 16.91
N VAL A 56 6.19 -8.22 16.79
CA VAL A 56 7.64 -8.02 16.90
C VAL A 56 7.89 -6.80 17.78
N ALA A 57 8.66 -6.97 18.86
CA ALA A 57 9.02 -5.83 19.70
C ALA A 57 9.93 -4.85 18.96
N PRO A 58 9.73 -3.54 19.04
CA PRO A 58 10.69 -2.56 18.54
C PRO A 58 12.03 -2.66 19.26
N THR A 59 13.12 -2.33 18.58
CA THR A 59 14.45 -2.22 19.20
C THR A 59 14.57 -0.90 19.96
N SER A 60 13.94 0.17 19.44
CA SER A 60 13.81 1.49 20.09
C SER A 60 12.65 2.26 19.47
N GLY A 61 12.31 3.39 20.09
CA GLY A 61 11.12 4.17 19.76
C GLY A 61 9.88 3.59 20.40
N GLU A 62 8.75 4.24 20.18
CA GLU A 62 7.47 3.90 20.79
C GLU A 62 6.34 3.95 19.76
N ALA A 63 5.28 3.19 20.01
CA ALA A 63 4.07 3.23 19.20
C ALA A 63 2.83 2.96 20.05
N THR A 64 1.73 3.63 19.68
CA THR A 64 0.40 3.36 20.23
C THR A 64 -0.55 2.98 19.10
N VAL A 65 -1.41 1.99 19.34
CA VAL A 65 -2.43 1.52 18.39
C VAL A 65 -3.74 1.33 19.15
N ALA A 66 -4.81 1.91 18.64
CA ALA A 66 -6.13 1.91 19.28
C ALA A 66 -6.08 2.38 20.76
N GLY A 67 -5.18 3.33 21.08
CA GLY A 67 -4.98 3.84 22.44
C GLY A 67 -4.09 2.99 23.34
N HIS A 68 -3.59 1.83 22.87
CA HIS A 68 -2.73 0.93 23.64
C HIS A 68 -1.26 1.06 23.23
N ASP A 69 -0.35 1.06 24.20
CA ASP A 69 1.10 1.06 23.95
C ASP A 69 1.55 -0.33 23.48
N VAL A 70 2.22 -0.38 22.33
CA VAL A 70 2.65 -1.63 21.68
C VAL A 70 3.71 -2.38 22.50
N GLY A 71 4.55 -1.65 23.22
CA GLY A 71 5.61 -2.24 24.05
C GLY A 71 5.11 -2.68 25.43
N ALA A 72 4.24 -1.87 26.04
CA ALA A 72 3.75 -2.11 27.40
C ALA A 72 2.57 -3.10 27.44
N ASP A 73 1.64 -3.02 26.47
CA ASP A 73 0.46 -3.90 26.44
C ASP A 73 0.17 -4.46 25.03
N PRO A 74 1.03 -5.33 24.50
CA PRO A 74 0.84 -5.95 23.21
C PRO A 74 -0.40 -6.86 23.14
N HIS A 75 -0.93 -7.30 24.28
CA HIS A 75 -2.13 -8.11 24.33
C HIS A 75 -3.38 -7.27 24.06
N ALA A 76 -3.52 -6.11 24.69
CA ALA A 76 -4.61 -5.18 24.42
C ALA A 76 -4.57 -4.69 22.96
N VAL A 77 -3.38 -4.40 22.43
CA VAL A 77 -3.22 -4.11 20.98
C VAL A 77 -3.81 -5.22 20.13
N LYS A 78 -3.41 -6.49 20.33
CA LYS A 78 -3.90 -7.64 19.54
C LYS A 78 -5.41 -7.83 19.63
N SER A 79 -6.00 -7.54 20.77
CA SER A 79 -7.46 -7.64 20.98
C SER A 79 -8.24 -6.52 20.29
N SER A 80 -7.60 -5.38 20.03
CA SER A 80 -8.22 -4.18 19.44
C SER A 80 -8.02 -4.05 17.94
N ILE A 81 -7.21 -4.94 17.33
CA ILE A 81 -6.87 -4.87 15.92
C ILE A 81 -7.35 -6.10 15.15
N GLY A 82 -7.67 -5.89 13.88
CA GLY A 82 -7.73 -6.95 12.88
C GLY A 82 -6.40 -7.01 12.10
N TYR A 83 -5.90 -8.21 11.84
CA TYR A 83 -4.66 -8.37 11.07
C TYR A 83 -4.82 -9.42 9.98
N MET A 84 -4.59 -9.02 8.76
CA MET A 84 -4.52 -9.87 7.59
C MET A 84 -3.07 -9.92 7.11
N SER A 85 -2.41 -11.05 7.32
CA SER A 85 -1.01 -11.24 6.92
C SER A 85 -0.89 -11.55 5.42
N GLN A 86 0.28 -11.27 4.85
CA GLN A 86 0.60 -11.56 3.46
C GLN A 86 0.46 -13.05 3.11
N LYS A 87 0.82 -13.95 4.04
CA LYS A 87 0.62 -15.39 3.87
C LYS A 87 -0.79 -15.76 4.31
N PHE A 88 -1.43 -16.62 3.51
CA PHE A 88 -2.76 -17.11 3.80
C PHE A 88 -2.77 -17.91 5.11
N SER A 89 -3.52 -17.47 6.12
CA SER A 89 -3.54 -18.03 7.47
C SER A 89 -4.87 -18.74 7.80
N LEU A 90 -5.75 -18.96 6.81
CA LEU A 90 -7.01 -19.65 6.99
C LEU A 90 -6.83 -21.17 6.92
N TYR A 91 -7.75 -21.91 7.55
CA TYR A 91 -7.83 -23.35 7.46
C TYR A 91 -8.47 -23.74 6.13
N LEU A 92 -7.67 -24.28 5.21
CA LEU A 92 -8.11 -24.57 3.83
C LEU A 92 -9.07 -25.76 3.74
N ASP A 93 -9.00 -26.66 4.68
CA ASP A 93 -9.85 -27.87 4.84
C ASP A 93 -11.19 -27.59 5.50
N LEU A 94 -11.35 -26.42 6.12
CA LEU A 94 -12.60 -26.02 6.76
C LEU A 94 -13.53 -25.25 5.81
N PRO A 95 -14.85 -25.37 5.98
CA PRO A 95 -15.83 -24.50 5.38
C PRO A 95 -15.62 -23.03 5.74
N VAL A 96 -16.11 -22.13 4.89
CA VAL A 96 -16.07 -20.66 5.12
C VAL A 96 -16.66 -20.28 6.49
N ALA A 97 -17.85 -20.81 6.81
CA ALA A 97 -18.51 -20.50 8.09
C ALA A 97 -17.71 -21.01 9.30
N GLU A 98 -17.07 -22.17 9.20
CA GLU A 98 -16.28 -22.73 10.28
C GLU A 98 -14.98 -21.94 10.53
N ASN A 99 -14.33 -21.44 9.47
CA ASN A 99 -13.22 -20.49 9.64
C ASN A 99 -13.67 -19.27 10.44
N LEU A 100 -14.82 -18.67 10.11
CA LEU A 100 -15.35 -17.52 10.83
C LEU A 100 -15.69 -17.86 12.29
N LEU A 101 -16.31 -19.01 12.54
CA LEU A 101 -16.60 -19.47 13.90
C LEU A 101 -15.32 -19.66 14.72
N PHE A 102 -14.28 -20.27 14.13
CA PHE A 102 -13.00 -20.47 14.78
C PHE A 102 -12.33 -19.14 15.16
N PHE A 103 -12.17 -18.23 14.17
CA PHE A 103 -11.52 -16.94 14.43
C PHE A 103 -12.35 -16.05 15.37
N GLY A 104 -13.69 -16.06 15.24
CA GLY A 104 -14.55 -15.34 16.17
C GLY A 104 -14.45 -15.85 17.60
N GLY A 105 -14.36 -17.17 17.77
CA GLY A 105 -14.11 -17.79 19.07
C GLY A 105 -12.75 -17.40 19.66
N ALA A 106 -11.71 -17.33 18.83
CA ALA A 106 -10.37 -16.88 19.25
C ALA A 106 -10.36 -15.44 19.77
N TYR A 107 -11.27 -14.58 19.26
CA TYR A 107 -11.50 -13.23 19.76
C TYR A 107 -12.55 -13.13 20.89
N GLY A 108 -12.95 -14.26 21.46
CA GLY A 108 -13.86 -14.31 22.62
C GLY A 108 -15.35 -14.20 22.27
N LEU A 109 -15.74 -14.22 21.00
CA LEU A 109 -17.14 -14.27 20.60
C LEU A 109 -17.69 -15.69 20.81
N SER A 110 -18.94 -15.82 21.28
CA SER A 110 -19.56 -17.11 21.52
C SER A 110 -21.08 -17.08 21.33
N GLY A 111 -21.68 -18.24 21.24
CA GLY A 111 -23.13 -18.42 21.26
C GLY A 111 -23.88 -17.64 20.17
N LYS A 112 -24.94 -16.93 20.53
CA LYS A 112 -25.74 -16.14 19.61
C LYS A 112 -24.97 -14.98 19.00
N ALA A 113 -24.16 -14.27 19.80
CA ALA A 113 -23.35 -13.12 19.34
C ALA A 113 -22.39 -13.52 18.22
N LEU A 114 -21.73 -14.67 18.33
CA LEU A 114 -20.84 -15.19 17.29
C LEU A 114 -21.61 -15.51 16.01
N ARG A 115 -22.75 -16.19 16.10
CA ARG A 115 -23.57 -16.53 14.93
C ARG A 115 -24.10 -15.31 14.21
N ASP A 116 -24.67 -14.34 14.96
CA ASP A 116 -25.22 -13.11 14.39
C ASP A 116 -24.12 -12.31 13.70
N ARG A 117 -22.93 -12.21 14.33
CA ARG A 117 -21.80 -11.50 13.76
C ARG A 117 -21.20 -12.19 12.54
N THR A 118 -21.16 -13.52 12.54
CA THR A 118 -20.74 -14.31 11.37
C THR A 118 -21.68 -14.05 10.19
N ALA A 119 -22.98 -14.07 10.38
CA ALA A 119 -23.95 -13.75 9.34
C ALA A 119 -23.78 -12.32 8.80
N GLU A 120 -23.64 -11.32 9.68
CA GLU A 120 -23.40 -9.93 9.30
C GLU A 120 -22.13 -9.76 8.43
N VAL A 121 -21.04 -10.44 8.82
CA VAL A 121 -19.76 -10.33 8.11
C VAL A 121 -19.80 -11.08 6.78
N LEU A 122 -20.47 -12.21 6.70
CA LEU A 122 -20.69 -12.94 5.44
C LEU A 122 -21.45 -12.08 4.42
N GLU A 123 -22.50 -11.38 4.86
CA GLU A 123 -23.25 -10.44 4.01
C GLU A 123 -22.34 -9.27 3.56
N LEU A 124 -21.67 -8.62 4.50
CA LEU A 124 -20.77 -7.50 4.22
C LEU A 124 -19.71 -7.85 3.17
N THR A 125 -19.12 -9.03 3.26
CA THR A 125 -18.03 -9.49 2.38
C THR A 125 -18.53 -10.18 1.11
N GLY A 126 -19.85 -10.35 0.95
CA GLY A 126 -20.47 -11.06 -0.17
C GLY A 126 -20.13 -12.54 -0.21
N LEU A 127 -20.07 -13.17 0.95
CA LEU A 127 -19.76 -14.59 1.14
C LEU A 127 -20.97 -15.41 1.65
N ALA A 128 -22.14 -14.79 1.83
CA ALA A 128 -23.31 -15.43 2.44
C ALA A 128 -23.71 -16.75 1.74
N ALA A 129 -23.65 -16.81 0.41
CA ALA A 129 -23.97 -18.01 -0.36
C ALA A 129 -22.85 -19.08 -0.35
N LEU A 130 -21.72 -18.80 0.27
CA LEU A 130 -20.53 -19.67 0.27
C LEU A 130 -20.21 -20.23 1.66
N GLY A 131 -21.11 -20.12 2.62
CA GLY A 131 -20.87 -20.55 4.01
C GLY A 131 -20.41 -22.00 4.15
N ASP A 132 -20.99 -22.90 3.38
CA ASP A 132 -20.68 -24.34 3.41
C ASP A 132 -19.57 -24.75 2.43
N ALA A 133 -19.06 -23.82 1.60
CA ALA A 133 -18.01 -24.12 0.64
C ALA A 133 -16.66 -24.31 1.33
N THR A 134 -15.88 -25.31 0.90
CA THR A 134 -14.53 -25.57 1.39
C THR A 134 -13.60 -24.41 1.02
N THR A 135 -12.91 -23.86 2.02
CA THR A 135 -12.05 -22.67 1.84
C THR A 135 -10.96 -22.88 0.78
N GLY A 136 -10.37 -24.07 0.72
CA GLY A 136 -9.32 -24.41 -0.25
C GLY A 136 -9.78 -24.40 -1.70
N GLU A 137 -11.07 -24.62 -1.98
CA GLU A 137 -11.67 -24.65 -3.31
C GLU A 137 -12.05 -23.25 -3.83
N LEU A 138 -12.03 -22.23 -2.96
CA LEU A 138 -12.41 -20.89 -3.33
C LEU A 138 -11.37 -20.23 -4.26
N PRO A 139 -11.80 -19.40 -5.22
CA PRO A 139 -10.90 -18.52 -5.96
C PRO A 139 -10.09 -17.61 -5.04
N GLY A 140 -8.87 -17.23 -5.46
CA GLY A 140 -7.96 -16.41 -4.65
C GLY A 140 -8.58 -15.12 -4.10
N GLY A 141 -9.26 -14.34 -4.91
CA GLY A 141 -9.94 -13.13 -4.46
C GLY A 141 -11.08 -13.37 -3.46
N THR A 142 -11.74 -14.51 -3.53
CA THR A 142 -12.77 -14.92 -2.55
C THR A 142 -12.12 -15.32 -1.23
N ARG A 143 -10.99 -16.03 -1.25
CA ARG A 143 -10.21 -16.35 -0.06
C ARG A 143 -9.69 -15.09 0.63
N GLN A 144 -9.26 -14.07 -0.13
CA GLN A 144 -8.84 -12.79 0.45
C GLN A 144 -10.01 -12.08 1.15
N ARG A 145 -11.22 -12.12 0.58
CA ARG A 145 -12.43 -11.59 1.25
C ARG A 145 -12.74 -12.33 2.53
N LEU A 146 -12.55 -13.65 2.56
CA LEU A 146 -12.72 -14.45 3.79
C LEU A 146 -11.66 -14.09 4.83
N ALA A 147 -10.40 -13.89 4.45
CA ALA A 147 -9.34 -13.45 5.36
C ALA A 147 -9.67 -12.07 5.99
N LEU A 148 -10.17 -11.14 5.17
CA LEU A 148 -10.67 -9.86 5.68
C LEU A 148 -11.87 -10.06 6.62
N ALA A 149 -12.83 -10.92 6.26
CA ALA A 149 -13.98 -11.26 7.08
C ALA A 149 -13.57 -11.76 8.48
N CYS A 150 -12.59 -12.68 8.55
CA CYS A 150 -12.03 -13.15 9.82
C CYS A 150 -11.36 -12.03 10.63
N ALA A 151 -10.62 -11.14 9.96
CA ALA A 151 -9.93 -10.04 10.61
C ALA A 151 -10.86 -8.97 11.22
N ILE A 152 -12.10 -8.86 10.74
CA ILE A 152 -13.07 -7.83 11.20
C ILE A 152 -14.20 -8.38 12.08
N LEU A 153 -14.20 -9.67 12.40
CA LEU A 153 -15.27 -10.32 13.18
C LEU A 153 -15.54 -9.66 14.53
N HIS A 154 -14.51 -9.33 15.27
CA HIS A 154 -14.58 -8.75 16.60
C HIS A 154 -14.74 -7.22 16.61
N ARG A 155 -15.03 -6.61 15.45
CA ARG A 155 -15.21 -5.14 15.26
C ARG A 155 -14.00 -4.33 15.74
N PRO A 156 -12.81 -4.58 15.20
CA PRO A 156 -11.59 -3.86 15.61
C PRO A 156 -11.66 -2.37 15.27
N ASP A 157 -11.02 -1.53 16.09
CA ASP A 157 -10.83 -0.11 15.80
C ASP A 157 -9.87 0.13 14.63
N VAL A 158 -8.87 -0.76 14.49
CA VAL A 158 -7.81 -0.68 13.46
C VAL A 158 -7.67 -2.03 12.75
N VAL A 159 -7.60 -2.01 11.43
CA VAL A 159 -7.31 -3.19 10.61
C VAL A 159 -6.00 -2.98 9.86
N PHE A 160 -5.07 -3.90 10.01
CA PHE A 160 -3.82 -3.96 9.25
C PHE A 160 -3.95 -5.01 8.14
N LEU A 161 -3.65 -4.61 6.91
CA LEU A 161 -3.72 -5.44 5.72
C LEU A 161 -2.34 -5.47 5.05
N ASP A 162 -1.67 -6.61 5.12
CA ASP A 162 -0.31 -6.77 4.56
C ASP A 162 -0.39 -7.38 3.15
N GLU A 163 -0.28 -6.53 2.11
CA GLU A 163 -0.41 -6.88 0.69
C GLU A 163 -1.68 -7.67 0.35
N PRO A 164 -2.87 -7.18 0.73
CA PRO A 164 -4.10 -7.99 0.73
C PRO A 164 -4.58 -8.43 -0.66
N THR A 165 -4.11 -7.78 -1.72
CA THR A 165 -4.54 -8.02 -3.10
C THR A 165 -3.43 -8.60 -3.99
N ALA A 166 -2.32 -9.04 -3.39
CA ALA A 166 -1.23 -9.67 -4.13
C ALA A 166 -1.71 -10.95 -4.84
N GLY A 167 -1.46 -11.03 -6.15
CA GLY A 167 -1.88 -12.19 -6.96
C GLY A 167 -3.38 -12.31 -7.21
N VAL A 168 -4.16 -11.26 -6.95
CA VAL A 168 -5.61 -11.23 -7.18
C VAL A 168 -5.90 -10.52 -8.51
N ASP A 169 -6.90 -11.04 -9.24
CA ASP A 169 -7.34 -10.45 -10.50
C ASP A 169 -7.90 -9.02 -10.33
N PRO A 170 -7.91 -8.19 -11.38
CA PRO A 170 -8.33 -6.79 -11.28
C PRO A 170 -9.79 -6.57 -10.84
N VAL A 171 -10.70 -7.52 -11.12
CA VAL A 171 -12.11 -7.39 -10.73
C VAL A 171 -12.27 -7.66 -9.22
N ALA A 172 -11.67 -8.75 -8.74
CA ALA A 172 -11.67 -9.07 -7.32
C ALA A 172 -10.93 -8.01 -6.49
N ARG A 173 -9.84 -7.42 -7.03
CA ARG A 173 -9.10 -6.31 -6.41
C ARG A 173 -10.00 -5.08 -6.22
N ARG A 174 -10.74 -4.65 -7.25
CA ARG A 174 -11.71 -3.54 -7.12
C ARG A 174 -12.79 -3.82 -6.08
N THR A 175 -13.26 -5.04 -6.01
CA THR A 175 -14.25 -5.47 -5.00
C THR A 175 -13.68 -5.39 -3.59
N PHE A 176 -12.43 -5.83 -3.40
CA PHE A 176 -11.73 -5.77 -2.12
C PHE A 176 -11.54 -4.31 -1.64
N TRP A 177 -11.11 -3.41 -2.52
CA TRP A 177 -10.95 -2.00 -2.21
C TRP A 177 -12.29 -1.30 -1.89
N ARG A 178 -13.40 -1.75 -2.48
CA ARG A 178 -14.73 -1.28 -2.09
C ARG A 178 -15.04 -1.64 -0.64
N LEU A 179 -14.72 -2.87 -0.21
CA LEU A 179 -14.90 -3.30 1.19
C LEU A 179 -14.03 -2.49 2.16
N ILE A 180 -12.77 -2.20 1.79
CA ILE A 180 -11.90 -1.33 2.61
C ILE A 180 -12.54 0.05 2.81
N ARG A 181 -13.05 0.66 1.73
CA ARG A 181 -13.72 1.97 1.82
C ARG A 181 -14.98 1.91 2.67
N GLU A 182 -15.75 0.84 2.57
CA GLU A 182 -16.95 0.65 3.39
C GLU A 182 -16.61 0.51 4.88
N LEU A 183 -15.56 -0.23 5.23
CA LEU A 183 -15.06 -0.34 6.61
C LEU A 183 -14.63 1.02 7.16
N ALA A 184 -13.85 1.78 6.38
CA ALA A 184 -13.41 3.11 6.77
C ALA A 184 -14.59 4.09 6.95
N ALA A 185 -15.59 4.04 6.07
CA ALA A 185 -16.82 4.85 6.19
C ALA A 185 -17.62 4.51 7.45
N ARG A 186 -17.50 3.31 8.00
CA ARG A 186 -18.08 2.88 9.29
C ARG A 186 -17.22 3.25 10.50
N GLY A 187 -16.09 3.95 10.29
CA GLY A 187 -15.20 4.43 11.35
C GLY A 187 -13.99 3.54 11.65
N THR A 188 -13.84 2.38 11.01
CA THR A 188 -12.66 1.53 11.17
C THR A 188 -11.46 2.18 10.48
N THR A 189 -10.34 2.31 11.20
CA THR A 189 -9.07 2.76 10.62
C THR A 189 -8.41 1.61 9.87
N VAL A 190 -7.94 1.84 8.64
CA VAL A 190 -7.33 0.78 7.83
C VAL A 190 -5.91 1.17 7.42
N SER A 191 -4.94 0.35 7.79
CA SER A 191 -3.55 0.47 7.36
C SER A 191 -3.22 -0.63 6.36
N VAL A 192 -2.86 -0.26 5.12
CA VAL A 192 -2.62 -1.20 4.01
C VAL A 192 -1.18 -1.09 3.55
N THR A 193 -0.47 -2.22 3.43
CA THR A 193 0.75 -2.24 2.62
C THR A 193 0.40 -2.67 1.20
N THR A 194 1.04 -2.06 0.23
CA THR A 194 0.97 -2.47 -1.16
C THR A 194 2.25 -2.12 -1.90
N HIS A 195 2.56 -2.87 -2.94
CA HIS A 195 3.54 -2.52 -3.95
C HIS A 195 2.87 -2.08 -5.26
N TYR A 196 1.53 -2.13 -5.33
CA TYR A 196 0.75 -1.64 -6.45
C TYR A 196 0.44 -0.15 -6.28
N LEU A 197 1.05 0.66 -7.13
CA LEU A 197 0.96 2.12 -7.05
C LEU A 197 -0.44 2.65 -7.36
N ASP A 198 -1.17 1.98 -8.25
CA ASP A 198 -2.57 2.27 -8.58
C ASP A 198 -3.52 2.02 -7.39
N GLU A 199 -3.21 1.05 -6.54
CA GLU A 199 -3.99 0.80 -5.33
C GLU A 199 -3.81 1.90 -4.29
N ALA A 200 -2.59 2.40 -4.14
CA ALA A 200 -2.26 3.44 -3.18
C ALA A 200 -3.04 4.75 -3.41
N GLU A 201 -3.51 4.99 -4.64
CA GLU A 201 -4.42 6.12 -4.95
C GLU A 201 -5.75 6.07 -4.16
N ASN A 202 -6.15 4.90 -3.64
CA ASN A 202 -7.33 4.76 -2.80
C ASN A 202 -7.10 5.19 -1.34
N CYS A 203 -5.86 5.44 -0.95
CA CYS A 203 -5.51 5.84 0.41
C CYS A 203 -5.68 7.35 0.60
N ARG A 204 -6.06 7.78 1.80
CA ARG A 204 -6.11 9.20 2.14
C ARG A 204 -4.72 9.80 2.21
N ARG A 205 -3.79 9.12 2.85
CA ARG A 205 -2.37 9.45 2.87
C ARG A 205 -1.53 8.22 2.64
N ILE A 206 -0.33 8.46 2.12
CA ILE A 206 0.63 7.42 1.79
C ILE A 206 1.96 7.74 2.44
N GLY A 207 2.51 6.76 3.15
CA GLY A 207 3.89 6.75 3.59
C GLY A 207 4.76 5.99 2.59
N LEU A 208 5.75 6.65 2.00
CA LEU A 208 6.73 6.02 1.11
C LEU A 208 7.92 5.52 1.93
N MET A 209 8.15 4.23 1.88
CA MET A 209 9.28 3.58 2.55
C MET A 209 10.37 3.18 1.56
N VAL A 210 11.60 3.59 1.86
CA VAL A 210 12.82 3.20 1.14
C VAL A 210 13.87 2.83 2.20
N ASP A 211 14.49 1.68 2.09
CA ASP A 211 15.58 1.19 2.94
C ASP A 211 15.33 1.35 4.45
N GLY A 212 14.15 0.95 4.88
CA GLY A 212 13.73 1.02 6.27
C GLY A 212 13.31 2.40 6.77
N ARG A 213 13.32 3.43 5.93
CA ARG A 213 13.00 4.82 6.29
C ARG A 213 11.70 5.28 5.64
N LEU A 214 10.96 6.09 6.37
CA LEU A 214 9.80 6.83 5.83
C LEU A 214 10.32 8.13 5.20
N VAL A 215 10.40 8.12 3.86
CA VAL A 215 11.03 9.24 3.11
C VAL A 215 10.06 10.32 2.68
N ALA A 216 8.77 9.98 2.58
CA ALA A 216 7.70 10.94 2.30
C ALA A 216 6.38 10.45 2.92
N LEU A 217 5.54 11.40 3.32
CA LEU A 217 4.22 11.13 3.90
C LEU A 217 3.28 12.29 3.56
N ASP A 218 2.30 12.03 2.72
CA ASP A 218 1.25 13.01 2.38
C ASP A 218 0.09 12.32 1.63
N THR A 219 -0.90 13.10 1.19
CA THR A 219 -1.94 12.65 0.26
C THR A 219 -1.32 12.33 -1.10
N PRO A 220 -1.91 11.39 -1.89
CA PRO A 220 -1.44 11.10 -3.25
C PRO A 220 -1.22 12.36 -4.10
N ALA A 221 -2.19 13.27 -4.08
CA ALA A 221 -2.11 14.52 -4.85
C ALA A 221 -0.97 15.45 -4.38
N ALA A 222 -0.72 15.54 -3.07
CA ALA A 222 0.37 16.37 -2.54
C ALA A 222 1.74 15.75 -2.85
N LEU A 223 1.87 14.42 -2.74
CA LEU A 223 3.10 13.72 -3.14
C LEU A 223 3.44 13.98 -4.60
N LYS A 224 2.47 13.86 -5.52
CA LYS A 224 2.66 14.14 -6.94
C LYS A 224 3.16 15.58 -7.18
N ARG A 225 2.53 16.58 -6.58
CA ARG A 225 2.94 17.98 -6.72
C ARG A 225 4.34 18.27 -6.17
N THR A 226 4.68 17.65 -5.03
CA THR A 226 5.95 17.94 -4.34
C THR A 226 7.15 17.24 -4.99
N TRP A 227 6.95 15.99 -5.41
CA TRP A 227 8.05 15.16 -5.90
C TRP A 227 8.19 15.17 -7.41
N VAL A 228 7.11 15.48 -8.15
CA VAL A 228 7.08 15.54 -9.61
C VAL A 228 6.59 16.93 -10.07
N PRO A 229 7.35 18.02 -9.78
CA PRO A 229 7.01 19.35 -10.27
C PRO A 229 7.23 19.50 -11.78
N ASP A 230 7.92 18.53 -12.39
CA ASP A 230 8.23 18.50 -13.82
C ASP A 230 6.96 18.23 -14.66
N ARG A 231 7.02 18.56 -15.94
CA ARG A 231 5.97 18.15 -16.89
C ARG A 231 6.12 16.66 -17.19
N VAL A 232 5.03 15.92 -17.03
CA VAL A 232 4.96 14.51 -17.43
C VAL A 232 4.38 14.43 -18.84
N LEU A 233 5.08 13.71 -19.72
CA LEU A 233 4.67 13.44 -21.09
C LEU A 233 4.61 11.93 -21.31
N VAL A 234 3.62 11.48 -22.08
CA VAL A 234 3.50 10.09 -22.54
C VAL A 234 3.71 10.06 -24.04
N ALA A 235 4.74 9.35 -24.48
CA ALA A 235 4.99 9.11 -25.88
C ALA A 235 4.45 7.71 -26.28
N ARG A 236 3.72 7.66 -27.39
CA ARG A 236 3.23 6.43 -28.04
C ARG A 236 3.70 6.43 -29.48
N GLY A 237 4.02 5.25 -30.01
CA GLY A 237 4.52 5.08 -31.39
C GLY A 237 5.18 3.73 -31.56
N LEU A 238 5.88 3.56 -32.67
CA LEU A 238 6.66 2.37 -33.01
C LEU A 238 8.15 2.62 -32.69
N ASP A 239 8.87 1.59 -32.30
CA ASP A 239 10.33 1.60 -32.04
C ASP A 239 10.80 2.58 -30.93
N LEU A 240 9.90 2.95 -30.02
CA LEU A 240 10.17 3.91 -28.94
C LEU A 240 11.30 3.47 -27.99
N ALA A 241 11.40 2.17 -27.68
CA ALA A 241 12.42 1.66 -26.76
C ALA A 241 13.85 1.91 -27.28
N GLY A 242 14.06 1.75 -28.60
CA GLY A 242 15.34 2.06 -29.25
C GLY A 242 15.63 3.56 -29.27
N ALA A 243 14.60 4.39 -29.43
CA ALA A 243 14.72 5.84 -29.52
C ALA A 243 14.87 6.53 -28.15
N ALA A 244 14.54 5.85 -27.03
CA ALA A 244 14.60 6.43 -25.70
C ALA A 244 15.99 7.03 -25.35
N GLY A 245 17.07 6.42 -25.85
CA GLY A 245 18.44 6.91 -25.69
C GLY A 245 18.68 8.31 -26.27
N ALA A 246 17.90 8.72 -27.25
CA ALA A 246 18.01 10.06 -27.84
C ALA A 246 17.62 11.20 -26.87
N LEU A 247 16.89 10.87 -25.81
CA LEU A 247 16.46 11.82 -24.77
C LEU A 247 17.22 11.67 -23.45
N GLN A 248 17.78 10.49 -23.19
CA GLN A 248 18.52 10.24 -21.95
C GLN A 248 19.77 11.13 -21.85
N GLY A 249 19.94 11.79 -20.70
CA GLY A 249 21.08 12.68 -20.44
C GLY A 249 20.97 14.06 -21.07
N ARG A 250 19.95 14.37 -21.88
CA ARG A 250 19.72 15.73 -22.40
C ARG A 250 19.35 16.68 -21.26
N GLU A 251 19.85 17.91 -21.31
CA GLU A 251 19.57 18.93 -20.32
C GLU A 251 18.05 19.22 -20.26
N GLY A 252 17.47 19.17 -19.06
CA GLY A 252 16.03 19.35 -18.84
C GLY A 252 15.20 18.06 -18.97
N VAL A 253 15.79 16.93 -19.37
CA VAL A 253 15.16 15.60 -19.26
C VAL A 253 15.52 14.99 -17.92
N ARG A 254 14.53 14.79 -17.06
CA ARG A 254 14.70 14.27 -15.68
C ARG A 254 14.58 12.77 -15.61
N GLY A 255 13.81 12.15 -16.50
CA GLY A 255 13.63 10.71 -16.55
C GLY A 255 12.93 10.27 -17.82
N VAL A 256 13.30 9.10 -18.30
CA VAL A 256 12.66 8.39 -19.43
C VAL A 256 12.47 6.94 -18.97
N ALA A 257 11.25 6.49 -18.87
CA ALA A 257 10.91 5.13 -18.42
C ALA A 257 9.89 4.46 -19.35
N PRO A 258 9.97 3.14 -19.59
CA PRO A 258 8.91 2.42 -20.26
C PRO A 258 7.58 2.53 -19.49
N PHE A 259 6.49 2.72 -20.21
CA PHE A 259 5.14 2.81 -19.65
C PHE A 259 4.12 2.11 -20.55
N GLY A 260 3.72 0.91 -20.21
CA GLY A 260 2.90 0.07 -21.09
C GLY A 260 3.57 -0.13 -22.42
N ALA A 261 2.89 0.23 -23.52
CA ALA A 261 3.43 0.19 -24.90
C ALA A 261 4.13 1.49 -25.31
N GLY A 262 4.37 2.44 -24.39
CA GLY A 262 4.96 3.74 -24.67
C GLY A 262 6.12 4.10 -23.74
N LEU A 263 6.44 5.39 -23.71
CA LEU A 263 7.42 5.97 -22.79
C LEU A 263 6.75 7.03 -21.92
N HIS A 264 7.09 7.02 -20.64
CA HIS A 264 6.80 8.08 -19.68
C HIS A 264 8.04 8.95 -19.55
N LEU A 265 7.88 10.27 -19.71
CA LEU A 265 8.98 11.21 -19.70
C LEU A 265 8.69 12.31 -18.67
N ARG A 266 9.68 12.60 -17.82
CA ARG A 266 9.66 13.75 -16.92
C ARG A 266 10.61 14.79 -17.47
N VAL A 267 10.10 15.96 -17.81
CA VAL A 267 10.86 17.02 -18.49
C VAL A 267 10.63 18.38 -17.83
N ASP A 268 11.65 19.22 -17.86
CA ASP A 268 11.54 20.63 -17.48
C ASP A 268 10.58 21.35 -18.45
N PRO A 269 9.44 21.88 -17.96
CA PRO A 269 8.45 22.52 -18.82
C PRO A 269 8.94 23.80 -19.49
N ALA A 270 10.02 24.42 -19.00
CA ALA A 270 10.63 25.59 -19.62
C ALA A 270 11.53 25.24 -20.82
N ARG A 271 11.97 23.97 -20.92
CA ARG A 271 12.94 23.52 -21.93
C ARG A 271 12.35 22.56 -22.97
N TRP A 272 11.33 21.83 -22.58
CA TRP A 272 10.78 20.74 -23.41
C TRP A 272 9.27 20.86 -23.59
N THR A 273 8.84 20.87 -24.83
CA THR A 273 7.45 20.72 -25.25
C THR A 273 7.18 19.31 -25.77
N ALA A 274 5.90 18.93 -25.87
CA ALA A 274 5.53 17.64 -26.47
C ALA A 274 6.04 17.48 -27.91
N ALA A 275 6.04 18.57 -28.68
CA ALA A 275 6.53 18.57 -30.06
C ALA A 275 8.05 18.29 -30.13
N GLN A 276 8.84 18.94 -29.30
CA GLN A 276 10.29 18.71 -29.25
C GLN A 276 10.66 17.30 -28.80
N VAL A 277 9.88 16.72 -27.87
CA VAL A 277 10.05 15.32 -27.48
C VAL A 277 9.72 14.38 -28.63
N ALA A 278 8.63 14.64 -29.37
CA ALA A 278 8.26 13.84 -30.54
C ALA A 278 9.33 13.89 -31.63
N GLU A 279 9.88 15.08 -31.90
CA GLU A 279 10.97 15.29 -32.86
C GLU A 279 12.23 14.51 -32.46
N ALA A 280 12.67 14.65 -31.21
CA ALA A 280 13.87 13.96 -30.71
C ALA A 280 13.72 12.43 -30.73
N LEU A 281 12.53 11.90 -30.44
CA LEU A 281 12.26 10.46 -30.56
C LEU A 281 12.25 10.02 -32.04
N GLY A 282 11.73 10.85 -32.96
CA GLY A 282 11.79 10.61 -34.39
C GLY A 282 13.23 10.57 -34.93
N GLU A 283 14.08 11.52 -34.52
CA GLU A 283 15.53 11.51 -34.82
C GLU A 283 16.22 10.25 -34.27
N GLY A 284 15.74 9.72 -33.13
CA GLY A 284 16.21 8.48 -32.53
C GLY A 284 15.71 7.21 -33.21
N GLY A 285 14.90 7.33 -34.30
CA GLY A 285 14.40 6.22 -35.10
C GLY A 285 12.97 5.74 -34.76
N ALA A 286 12.27 6.41 -33.84
CA ALA A 286 10.87 6.10 -33.56
C ALA A 286 9.97 6.60 -34.70
N ARG A 287 8.86 5.87 -34.94
CA ARG A 287 7.90 6.18 -35.97
C ARG A 287 6.50 6.39 -35.41
N GLU A 288 5.68 7.17 -36.09
CA GLU A 288 4.29 7.46 -35.72
C GLU A 288 4.19 8.01 -34.27
N VAL A 289 5.16 8.82 -33.88
CA VAL A 289 5.28 9.32 -32.50
C VAL A 289 4.17 10.31 -32.19
N ARG A 290 3.41 10.03 -31.14
CA ARG A 290 2.44 10.95 -30.53
C ARG A 290 2.84 11.20 -29.09
N VAL A 291 2.93 12.45 -28.70
CA VAL A 291 3.31 12.86 -27.34
C VAL A 291 2.20 13.71 -26.78
N GLU A 292 1.69 13.29 -25.61
CA GLU A 292 0.63 13.97 -24.89
C GLU A 292 1.06 14.27 -23.45
N GLN A 293 0.56 15.37 -22.90
CA GLN A 293 0.78 15.67 -21.48
C GLN A 293 -0.11 14.74 -20.64
N ALA A 294 0.47 14.20 -19.57
CA ALA A 294 -0.22 13.37 -18.59
C ALA A 294 -0.10 13.95 -17.18
N GLU A 295 -1.02 13.58 -16.32
CA GLU A 295 -0.90 13.84 -14.89
C GLU A 295 0.19 12.94 -14.29
N PRO A 296 0.99 13.44 -13.34
CA PRO A 296 1.95 12.61 -12.62
C PRO A 296 1.28 11.42 -11.93
N SER A 297 1.93 10.27 -12.00
CA SER A 297 1.52 9.06 -11.31
C SER A 297 2.28 8.89 -9.99
N LEU A 298 1.84 7.99 -9.11
CA LEU A 298 2.63 7.59 -7.94
C LEU A 298 3.91 6.83 -8.34
N GLU A 299 3.96 6.24 -9.53
CA GLU A 299 5.17 5.64 -10.08
C GLU A 299 6.25 6.71 -10.34
N ASP A 300 5.86 7.84 -10.92
CA ASP A 300 6.76 8.99 -11.10
C ASP A 300 7.27 9.53 -9.75
N VAL A 301 6.40 9.58 -8.73
CA VAL A 301 6.79 9.96 -7.37
C VAL A 301 7.81 8.98 -6.80
N PHE A 302 7.56 7.68 -6.91
CA PHE A 302 8.46 6.65 -6.40
C PHE A 302 9.84 6.73 -7.06
N LEU A 303 9.88 6.83 -8.38
CA LEU A 303 11.12 7.01 -9.14
C LEU A 303 11.88 8.28 -8.71
N ALA A 304 11.18 9.42 -8.57
CA ALA A 304 11.78 10.68 -8.14
C ALA A 304 12.38 10.60 -6.72
N VAL A 305 11.71 9.87 -5.81
CA VAL A 305 12.18 9.66 -4.43
C VAL A 305 13.46 8.80 -4.43
N VAL A 306 13.47 7.68 -5.17
CA VAL A 306 14.64 6.79 -5.26
C VAL A 306 15.83 7.51 -5.89
N GLU A 307 15.63 8.24 -6.98
CA GLU A 307 16.70 9.02 -7.65
C GLU A 307 17.32 10.08 -6.72
N ARG A 308 16.49 10.76 -5.90
CA ARG A 308 17.00 11.75 -4.94
C ARG A 308 17.73 11.09 -3.76
N GLY A 309 17.31 9.88 -3.36
CA GLY A 309 17.99 9.06 -2.35
C GLY A 309 19.40 8.68 -2.81
N ALA A 310 19.52 8.09 -3.99
CA ALA A 310 20.79 7.68 -4.58
C ALA A 310 21.80 8.86 -4.71
N ARG A 311 21.33 10.02 -5.15
CA ARG A 311 22.20 11.24 -5.25
C ARG A 311 22.70 11.75 -3.90
N ARG A 312 21.96 11.51 -2.81
CA ARG A 312 22.41 11.92 -1.46
C ARG A 312 23.49 10.99 -0.90
N GLU A 313 23.48 9.73 -1.28
CA GLU A 313 24.52 8.75 -0.88
C GLU A 313 25.82 8.97 -1.66
N GLU A 314 25.76 9.37 -2.94
CA GLU A 314 26.93 9.72 -3.74
C GLU A 314 27.64 11.01 -3.29
N VAL A 315 26.96 11.90 -2.56
CA VAL A 315 27.51 13.19 -2.10
C VAL A 315 27.89 13.16 -0.62
N ALA A 316 27.61 12.08 0.10
CA ALA A 316 28.07 11.89 1.48
C ALA A 316 29.53 11.43 1.45
N PRO A 317 30.50 12.19 2.07
CA PRO A 317 31.93 11.90 2.06
C PRO A 317 32.26 10.62 2.86
#